data_a39ed1398e7152acd0c90641ee0594b6
#
_entry.id   a39ed1398e7152acd0c90641ee0594b6
#
_cell.length_a   1.000
_cell.length_b   1.000
_cell.length_c   1.000
_cell.angle_alpha   90.00
_cell.angle_beta   90.00
_cell.angle_gamma   90.00
#
_symmetry.space_group_name_H-M   'P 1'
#
loop_
_entity.id
_entity.type
_entity.pdbx_description
1 polymer ?
#
loop_
_entity_poly.entity_id
_entity_poly.type
_entity_poly.pdbx_seq_one_letter_code
_entity_poly.pdbx_strand_id
1 'polypeptide(L)'
;MLVYGVNLCNMNKRLFLRGFIFLSVCQALMSCVDGYKIIGNVPELADGTQVYLRLVGPPSRDIDSVCVKDGYFEFGGLSVEKPIWALISVKGRFSALCDFYLEDGKINVKGISSHKAIASGTPINDQYNIYNQTISVYNDSLYRVSVEISLAEEEVDREGLMMRRDRLQKEMEEREIDFIRTYPDSPIALRIISYRASKISSQQIRKMISYLGPKMQQEREIVQIKDYAARLAKTEEGAVAPDFALNTIDGEKFILSQKRGKYVLLDFWASWCAPCRASFPTIAKIHEQYKGKALSVIGVSLDKDQKAWEKALNEEGCTWTQVCDLKGEIAKQYAIKAIPALILIDPNGRIVGRFDKGEIVSKLSQIITE
;
A
#
# COMPACT_ATOMS: atom_id res chain seq x y z
N MET A 1 -3.61 12.86 -28.58
CA MET A 1 -4.34 12.77 -29.84
C MET A 1 -3.51 11.93 -30.79
N LEU A 2 -3.93 10.70 -30.98
CA LEU A 2 -3.87 9.88 -32.19
C LEU A 2 -4.26 8.46 -31.79
N VAL A 3 -5.47 8.13 -32.24
CA VAL A 3 -6.11 6.83 -32.22
C VAL A 3 -5.62 6.09 -33.44
N TYR A 4 -5.21 4.81 -33.30
CA TYR A 4 -5.35 3.83 -34.37
C TYR A 4 -5.72 2.48 -33.75
N GLY A 5 -7.00 2.19 -33.77
CA GLY A 5 -7.50 0.83 -33.80
C GLY A 5 -7.49 0.34 -35.24
N VAL A 6 -6.94 -0.82 -35.50
CA VAL A 6 -7.14 -1.54 -36.75
C VAL A 6 -7.53 -2.97 -36.42
N ASN A 7 -8.83 -3.24 -36.58
CA ASN A 7 -9.36 -4.56 -36.80
C ASN A 7 -8.95 -5.03 -38.19
N LEU A 8 -8.29 -6.15 -38.31
CA LEU A 8 -8.19 -6.89 -39.55
C LEU A 8 -8.34 -8.39 -39.30
N CYS A 9 -9.60 -8.81 -39.29
CA CYS A 9 -9.96 -10.18 -39.60
C CYS A 9 -10.29 -10.23 -41.07
N ASN A 10 -9.76 -11.30 -41.77
CA ASN A 10 -9.97 -11.67 -43.15
C ASN A 10 -9.08 -11.01 -44.20
N MET A 11 -8.19 -11.84 -44.74
CA MET A 11 -8.18 -12.11 -46.20
C MET A 11 -7.27 -13.28 -46.62
N ASN A 12 -7.94 -14.27 -47.10
CA ASN A 12 -7.67 -15.18 -48.22
C ASN A 12 -6.29 -15.73 -48.58
N LYS A 13 -6.36 -17.05 -48.63
CA LYS A 13 -5.49 -17.98 -49.35
C LYS A 13 -5.37 -17.66 -50.84
N ARG A 14 -4.21 -17.84 -51.40
CA ARG A 14 -3.79 -18.53 -52.64
C ARG A 14 -2.60 -17.82 -53.30
N LEU A 15 -1.59 -18.49 -53.54
CA LEU A 15 -0.96 -19.01 -54.72
C LEU A 15 0.58 -19.04 -54.70
N PHE A 16 1.06 -20.22 -54.97
CA PHE A 16 2.07 -20.83 -55.85
C PHE A 16 3.55 -20.78 -55.43
N LEU A 17 4.01 -21.96 -55.11
CA LEU A 17 4.91 -22.95 -55.74
C LEU A 17 6.05 -22.45 -56.64
N ARG A 18 7.25 -22.81 -56.27
CA ARG A 18 8.50 -23.18 -56.92
C ARG A 18 9.68 -22.47 -56.28
N GLY A 19 10.58 -23.10 -55.63
CA GLY A 19 11.41 -24.24 -55.98
C GLY A 19 12.84 -23.85 -55.69
N PHE A 20 13.54 -24.71 -55.05
CA PHE A 20 14.97 -25.01 -55.04
C PHE A 20 15.68 -24.89 -53.67
N ILE A 21 16.08 -26.04 -53.32
CA ILE A 21 17.10 -26.57 -52.41
C ILE A 21 18.27 -25.59 -52.19
N PHE A 22 18.63 -25.31 -50.91
CA PHE A 22 20.01 -25.30 -50.45
C PHE A 22 20.14 -25.51 -48.94
N LEU A 23 20.87 -26.57 -48.64
CA LEU A 23 21.70 -26.87 -47.48
C LEU A 23 21.35 -26.24 -46.09
N SER A 24 20.94 -27.13 -45.21
CA SER A 24 21.38 -27.35 -43.84
C SER A 24 22.41 -26.35 -43.28
N VAL A 25 21.93 -25.43 -42.44
CA VAL A 25 22.64 -25.04 -41.25
C VAL A 25 21.60 -25.01 -40.14
N CYS A 26 21.67 -26.00 -39.27
CA CYS A 26 20.91 -26.06 -38.02
C CYS A 26 21.50 -25.02 -37.09
N GLN A 27 21.11 -23.78 -37.22
CA GLN A 27 21.22 -22.79 -36.17
C GLN A 27 19.90 -22.86 -35.39
N ALA A 28 20.00 -23.32 -34.15
CA ALA A 28 18.98 -23.13 -33.14
C ALA A 28 18.78 -21.62 -32.98
N LEU A 29 17.88 -21.07 -33.78
CA LEU A 29 17.28 -19.78 -33.50
C LEU A 29 16.53 -19.97 -32.16
N MET A 30 17.20 -19.66 -31.06
CA MET A 30 16.48 -19.20 -29.88
C MET A 30 15.60 -18.08 -30.41
N SER A 31 14.32 -18.37 -30.62
CA SER A 31 13.30 -17.40 -30.88
C SER A 31 13.33 -16.45 -29.67
N CYS A 32 13.99 -15.31 -29.82
CA CYS A 32 13.70 -14.15 -28.96
C CYS A 32 12.21 -13.91 -29.14
N VAL A 33 11.44 -14.21 -28.12
CA VAL A 33 10.05 -13.80 -28.06
C VAL A 33 10.09 -12.30 -27.84
N ASP A 34 9.96 -11.52 -28.94
CA ASP A 34 9.84 -10.07 -28.84
C ASP A 34 8.48 -9.77 -28.22
N GLY A 35 8.40 -9.82 -26.87
CA GLY A 35 7.19 -9.54 -26.11
C GLY A 35 6.79 -10.65 -25.13
N TYR A 36 5.54 -10.60 -24.68
CA TYR A 36 5.00 -11.59 -23.74
C TYR A 36 4.02 -12.54 -24.42
N LYS A 37 3.98 -13.76 -23.89
CA LYS A 37 2.96 -14.76 -24.20
C LYS A 37 2.44 -15.38 -22.92
N ILE A 38 1.15 -15.23 -22.64
CA ILE A 38 0.48 -15.81 -21.45
C ILE A 38 -0.33 -17.02 -21.92
N ILE A 39 -0.11 -18.18 -21.32
CA ILE A 39 -0.88 -19.40 -21.60
C ILE A 39 -1.57 -19.80 -20.29
N GLY A 40 -2.90 -19.68 -20.26
CA GLY A 40 -3.73 -20.09 -19.14
C GLY A 40 -4.27 -21.51 -19.33
N ASN A 41 -4.19 -22.32 -18.28
CA ASN A 41 -4.83 -23.63 -18.17
C ASN A 41 -5.58 -23.70 -16.84
N VAL A 42 -6.90 -23.52 -16.88
CA VAL A 42 -7.81 -23.52 -15.72
C VAL A 42 -9.03 -24.38 -16.07
N PRO A 43 -8.94 -25.71 -15.94
CA PRO A 43 -9.96 -26.64 -16.41
C PRO A 43 -11.35 -26.41 -15.83
N GLU A 44 -11.45 -25.78 -14.66
CA GLU A 44 -12.73 -25.50 -14.01
C GLU A 44 -13.47 -24.27 -14.55
N LEU A 45 -12.86 -23.52 -15.49
CA LEU A 45 -13.55 -22.43 -16.18
C LEU A 45 -14.33 -23.01 -17.38
N ALA A 46 -15.62 -22.71 -17.42
CA ALA A 46 -16.49 -23.14 -18.51
C ALA A 46 -16.11 -22.47 -19.85
N ASP A 47 -16.35 -23.17 -20.93
CA ASP A 47 -16.22 -22.64 -22.28
C ASP A 47 -17.04 -21.37 -22.49
N GLY A 48 -16.46 -20.40 -23.20
CA GLY A 48 -17.07 -19.09 -23.39
C GLY A 48 -16.90 -18.13 -22.22
N THR A 49 -16.33 -18.55 -21.08
CA THR A 49 -15.99 -17.63 -19.98
C THR A 49 -15.04 -16.56 -20.48
N GLN A 50 -15.41 -15.28 -20.34
CA GLN A 50 -14.56 -14.17 -20.74
C GLN A 50 -13.56 -13.83 -19.63
N VAL A 51 -12.28 -13.81 -19.95
CA VAL A 51 -11.18 -13.40 -19.09
C VAL A 51 -10.52 -12.15 -19.63
N TYR A 52 -10.04 -11.28 -18.74
CA TYR A 52 -9.43 -9.98 -19.04
C TYR A 52 -8.01 -9.94 -18.51
N LEU A 53 -7.11 -9.42 -19.31
CA LEU A 53 -5.78 -9.02 -18.89
C LEU A 53 -5.82 -7.55 -18.48
N ARG A 54 -5.59 -7.27 -17.20
CA ARG A 54 -5.67 -5.94 -16.61
C ARG A 54 -4.33 -5.50 -16.06
N LEU A 55 -3.88 -4.30 -16.44
CA LEU A 55 -2.75 -3.64 -15.78
C LEU A 55 -3.25 -2.92 -14.52
N VAL A 56 -2.51 -3.09 -13.42
CA VAL A 56 -2.79 -2.42 -12.14
C VAL A 56 -1.95 -1.15 -12.05
N GLY A 57 -2.62 -0.03 -11.90
CA GLY A 57 -1.99 1.29 -11.77
C GLY A 57 -3.05 2.40 -11.86
N PRO A 58 -2.70 3.64 -11.56
CA PRO A 58 -3.60 4.78 -11.72
C PRO A 58 -3.56 5.36 -13.16
N PRO A 59 -4.61 5.17 -14.01
CA PRO A 59 -5.77 4.30 -13.78
C PRO A 59 -5.48 2.83 -14.14
N SER A 60 -6.10 1.89 -13.41
CA SER A 60 -6.11 0.48 -13.82
C SER A 60 -6.93 0.32 -15.10
N ARG A 61 -6.47 -0.55 -16.03
CA ARG A 61 -7.13 -0.72 -17.32
C ARG A 61 -7.03 -2.15 -17.84
N ASP A 62 -8.09 -2.62 -18.47
CA ASP A 62 -8.06 -3.84 -19.26
C ASP A 62 -7.32 -3.54 -20.59
N ILE A 63 -6.35 -4.36 -20.93
CA ILE A 63 -5.57 -4.22 -22.16
C ILE A 63 -5.90 -5.28 -23.20
N ASP A 64 -6.49 -6.40 -22.76
CA ASP A 64 -6.94 -7.47 -23.65
C ASP A 64 -8.03 -8.31 -23.00
N SER A 65 -8.80 -9.07 -23.82
CA SER A 65 -9.79 -10.04 -23.36
C SER A 65 -9.96 -11.18 -24.33
N VAL A 66 -10.09 -12.40 -23.79
CA VAL A 66 -10.32 -13.62 -24.57
C VAL A 66 -11.37 -14.49 -23.90
N CYS A 67 -11.96 -15.41 -24.69
CA CYS A 67 -12.86 -16.44 -24.17
C CYS A 67 -12.08 -17.73 -23.89
N VAL A 68 -12.40 -18.37 -22.77
CA VAL A 68 -11.89 -19.69 -22.41
C VAL A 68 -12.46 -20.74 -23.38
N LYS A 69 -11.62 -21.69 -23.80
CA LYS A 69 -12.02 -22.87 -24.55
C LYS A 69 -11.27 -24.09 -24.01
N ASP A 70 -12.00 -25.15 -23.69
CA ASP A 70 -11.45 -26.39 -23.09
C ASP A 70 -10.58 -26.12 -21.84
N GLY A 71 -10.93 -25.09 -21.05
CA GLY A 71 -10.15 -24.64 -19.89
C GLY A 71 -8.90 -23.83 -20.24
N TYR A 72 -8.65 -23.50 -21.51
CA TYR A 72 -7.46 -22.76 -21.97
C TYR A 72 -7.83 -21.35 -22.42
N PHE A 73 -6.87 -20.44 -22.26
CA PHE A 73 -6.88 -19.09 -22.83
C PHE A 73 -5.44 -18.64 -23.12
N GLU A 74 -5.29 -17.71 -24.06
CA GLU A 74 -3.98 -17.17 -24.44
C GLU A 74 -4.06 -15.67 -24.66
N PHE A 75 -3.06 -14.93 -24.10
CA PHE A 75 -2.78 -13.53 -24.42
C PHE A 75 -1.39 -13.42 -25.00
N GLY A 76 -1.18 -12.42 -25.85
CA GLY A 76 0.14 -12.11 -26.40
C GLY A 76 0.23 -10.63 -26.73
N GLY A 77 1.42 -10.07 -26.62
CA GLY A 77 1.63 -8.66 -26.89
C GLY A 77 3.09 -8.30 -27.09
N LEU A 78 3.32 -7.02 -27.36
CA LEU A 78 4.65 -6.47 -27.56
C LEU A 78 5.47 -6.49 -26.27
N SER A 79 6.78 -6.35 -26.42
CA SER A 79 7.73 -6.25 -25.31
C SER A 79 7.34 -5.13 -24.33
N VAL A 80 7.53 -5.40 -23.05
CA VAL A 80 7.35 -4.45 -21.95
C VAL A 80 8.72 -3.98 -21.44
N GLU A 81 8.88 -2.67 -21.33
CA GLU A 81 10.14 -2.07 -20.87
C GLU A 81 10.54 -2.53 -19.47
N LYS A 82 9.55 -2.74 -18.60
CA LYS A 82 9.71 -3.19 -17.19
C LYS A 82 8.58 -4.14 -16.84
N PRO A 83 8.82 -5.08 -15.90
CA PRO A 83 7.74 -5.89 -15.35
C PRO A 83 6.64 -5.02 -14.74
N ILE A 84 5.40 -5.26 -15.14
CA ILE A 84 4.23 -4.49 -14.74
C ILE A 84 3.30 -5.39 -13.91
N TRP A 85 2.84 -4.89 -12.77
CA TRP A 85 1.84 -5.60 -11.98
C TRP A 85 0.53 -5.73 -12.75
N ALA A 86 0.05 -6.95 -12.92
CA ALA A 86 -1.10 -7.29 -13.73
C ALA A 86 -2.01 -8.31 -13.06
N LEU A 87 -3.25 -8.36 -13.50
CA LEU A 87 -4.25 -9.31 -13.05
C LEU A 87 -4.87 -10.02 -14.26
N ILE A 88 -5.23 -11.29 -14.08
CA ILE A 88 -6.24 -11.95 -14.89
C ILE A 88 -7.52 -11.98 -14.09
N SER A 89 -8.58 -11.38 -14.63
CA SER A 89 -9.89 -11.33 -14.01
C SER A 89 -10.93 -12.06 -14.88
N VAL A 90 -11.97 -12.57 -14.24
CA VAL A 90 -13.08 -13.25 -14.89
C VAL A 90 -14.30 -12.32 -14.90
N LYS A 91 -14.99 -12.23 -16.02
CA LYS A 91 -16.20 -11.40 -16.14
C LYS A 91 -17.22 -11.68 -15.03
N GLY A 92 -17.68 -10.62 -14.39
CA GLY A 92 -18.68 -10.71 -13.32
C GLY A 92 -18.14 -11.16 -11.95
N ARG A 93 -16.82 -11.30 -11.78
CA ARG A 93 -16.20 -11.60 -10.49
C ARG A 93 -15.46 -10.40 -9.92
N PHE A 94 -15.54 -10.22 -8.59
CA PHE A 94 -14.82 -9.15 -7.89
C PHE A 94 -13.33 -9.50 -7.68
N SER A 95 -13.03 -10.77 -7.41
CA SER A 95 -11.65 -11.23 -7.19
C SER A 95 -10.97 -11.56 -8.51
N ALA A 96 -9.70 -11.24 -8.60
CA ALA A 96 -8.85 -11.69 -9.70
C ALA A 96 -8.66 -13.23 -9.63
N LEU A 97 -8.57 -13.86 -10.79
CA LEU A 97 -8.19 -15.27 -10.92
C LEU A 97 -6.71 -15.47 -10.58
N CYS A 98 -5.86 -14.53 -11.05
CA CYS A 98 -4.42 -14.55 -10.86
C CYS A 98 -3.90 -13.13 -10.83
N ASP A 99 -2.97 -12.86 -9.92
CA ASP A 99 -2.15 -11.66 -9.88
C ASP A 99 -0.70 -12.06 -10.17
N PHE A 100 -0.01 -11.24 -10.99
CA PHE A 100 1.31 -11.59 -11.50
C PHE A 100 2.04 -10.37 -12.06
N TYR A 101 3.28 -10.55 -12.47
CA TYR A 101 4.04 -9.55 -13.22
C TYR A 101 3.98 -9.85 -14.72
N LEU A 102 3.47 -8.91 -15.52
CA LEU A 102 3.58 -8.93 -16.96
C LEU A 102 5.01 -8.55 -17.32
N GLU A 103 5.75 -9.51 -17.87
CA GLU A 103 7.14 -9.37 -18.31
C GLU A 103 7.34 -10.17 -19.60
N ASP A 104 8.40 -9.90 -20.33
CA ASP A 104 8.70 -10.61 -21.58
C ASP A 104 8.97 -12.09 -21.34
N GLY A 105 8.56 -12.91 -22.30
CA GLY A 105 8.70 -14.35 -22.25
C GLY A 105 7.38 -15.09 -22.15
N LYS A 106 7.46 -16.39 -21.84
CA LYS A 106 6.30 -17.27 -21.73
C LYS A 106 5.84 -17.40 -20.29
N ILE A 107 4.71 -16.79 -19.97
CA ILE A 107 4.05 -16.86 -18.67
C ILE A 107 3.01 -17.98 -18.70
N ASN A 108 3.15 -18.98 -17.84
CA ASN A 108 2.19 -20.07 -17.71
C ASN A 108 1.28 -19.80 -16.51
N VAL A 109 -0.03 -19.73 -16.75
CA VAL A 109 -1.04 -19.54 -15.70
C VAL A 109 -1.74 -20.86 -15.47
N LYS A 110 -1.51 -21.48 -14.30
CA LYS A 110 -2.09 -22.77 -13.92
C LYS A 110 -3.17 -22.59 -12.88
N GLY A 111 -4.38 -23.07 -13.18
CA GLY A 111 -5.50 -23.10 -12.24
C GLY A 111 -5.21 -23.99 -11.03
N ILE A 112 -5.52 -23.49 -9.84
CA ILE A 112 -5.64 -24.26 -8.61
C ILE A 112 -7.11 -24.58 -8.35
N SER A 113 -7.98 -23.64 -8.73
CA SER A 113 -9.43 -23.76 -8.70
C SER A 113 -10.03 -22.78 -9.71
N SER A 114 -11.34 -22.83 -9.94
CA SER A 114 -12.06 -21.85 -10.76
C SER A 114 -11.86 -20.40 -10.29
N HIS A 115 -11.43 -20.18 -9.05
CA HIS A 115 -11.27 -18.85 -8.43
C HIS A 115 -9.81 -18.45 -8.18
N LYS A 116 -8.85 -19.36 -8.40
CA LYS A 116 -7.43 -19.11 -8.11
C LYS A 116 -6.52 -19.82 -9.12
N ALA A 117 -5.55 -19.08 -9.63
CA ALA A 117 -4.48 -19.59 -10.47
C ALA A 117 -3.13 -18.99 -10.06
N ILE A 118 -2.04 -19.60 -10.52
CA ILE A 118 -0.66 -19.16 -10.29
C ILE A 118 0.02 -18.95 -11.63
N ALA A 119 0.70 -17.81 -11.79
CA ALA A 119 1.56 -17.51 -12.93
C ALA A 119 3.02 -17.94 -12.63
N SER A 120 3.73 -18.48 -13.63
CA SER A 120 5.11 -18.96 -13.48
C SER A 120 5.80 -19.02 -14.85
N GLY A 121 7.10 -19.35 -14.87
CA GLY A 121 7.88 -19.61 -16.09
C GLY A 121 8.61 -18.37 -16.61
N THR A 122 8.59 -17.28 -15.88
CA THR A 122 9.41 -16.10 -16.10
C THR A 122 10.07 -15.65 -14.79
N PRO A 123 11.22 -14.98 -14.83
CA PRO A 123 12.05 -14.75 -13.64
C PRO A 123 11.30 -14.05 -12.50
N ILE A 124 10.55 -13.00 -12.79
CA ILE A 124 9.86 -12.23 -11.73
C ILE A 124 8.65 -12.97 -11.19
N ASN A 125 7.92 -13.70 -12.03
CA ASN A 125 6.81 -14.53 -11.57
C ASN A 125 7.27 -15.71 -10.70
N ASP A 126 8.41 -16.32 -11.02
CA ASP A 126 8.98 -17.38 -10.20
C ASP A 126 9.48 -16.85 -8.85
N GLN A 127 10.12 -15.66 -8.81
CA GLN A 127 10.45 -14.94 -7.56
C GLN A 127 9.20 -14.62 -6.76
N TYR A 128 8.11 -14.18 -7.42
CA TYR A 128 6.86 -13.85 -6.77
C TYR A 128 6.20 -15.08 -6.12
N ASN A 129 6.30 -16.24 -6.76
CA ASN A 129 5.82 -17.49 -6.17
C ASN A 129 6.62 -17.89 -4.92
N ILE A 130 7.96 -17.75 -4.95
CA ILE A 130 8.82 -17.99 -3.79
C ILE A 130 8.41 -17.05 -2.62
N TYR A 131 8.24 -15.76 -2.92
CA TYR A 131 7.80 -14.77 -1.93
C TYR A 131 6.44 -15.13 -1.35
N ASN A 132 5.44 -15.41 -2.20
CA ASN A 132 4.08 -15.74 -1.76
C ASN A 132 4.01 -17.00 -0.92
N GLN A 133 4.74 -18.06 -1.31
CA GLN A 133 4.80 -19.30 -0.53
C GLN A 133 5.39 -19.07 0.86
N THR A 134 6.43 -18.23 0.94
CA THR A 134 7.07 -17.90 2.22
C THR A 134 6.15 -17.07 3.11
N ILE A 135 5.48 -16.05 2.55
CA ILE A 135 4.71 -15.07 3.33
C ILE A 135 3.29 -15.54 3.65
N SER A 136 2.69 -16.42 2.81
CA SER A 136 1.33 -16.90 3.05
C SER A 136 1.16 -17.60 4.41
N VAL A 137 2.16 -18.35 4.85
CA VAL A 137 2.13 -19.04 6.16
C VAL A 137 2.00 -18.05 7.33
N TYR A 138 2.71 -16.91 7.22
CA TYR A 138 2.63 -15.86 8.23
C TYR A 138 1.30 -15.11 8.16
N ASN A 139 0.81 -14.79 6.96
CA ASN A 139 -0.47 -14.12 6.78
C ASN A 139 -1.63 -14.95 7.36
N ASP A 140 -1.66 -16.27 7.10
CA ASP A 140 -2.66 -17.17 7.63
C ASP A 140 -2.59 -17.27 9.17
N SER A 141 -1.37 -17.29 9.72
CA SER A 141 -1.14 -17.33 11.17
C SER A 141 -1.54 -16.02 11.84
N LEU A 142 -1.18 -14.88 11.24
CA LEU A 142 -1.55 -13.56 11.73
C LEU A 142 -3.07 -13.33 11.68
N TYR A 143 -3.73 -13.80 10.62
CA TYR A 143 -5.18 -13.75 10.53
C TYR A 143 -5.85 -14.55 11.67
N ARG A 144 -5.41 -15.80 11.90
CA ARG A 144 -5.95 -16.64 12.99
C ARG A 144 -5.76 -15.97 14.36
N VAL A 145 -4.54 -15.51 14.65
CA VAL A 145 -4.26 -14.81 15.92
C VAL A 145 -5.11 -13.55 16.06
N SER A 146 -5.35 -12.79 14.97
CA SER A 146 -6.20 -11.60 15.01
C SER A 146 -7.67 -11.95 15.34
N VAL A 147 -8.16 -13.07 14.83
CA VAL A 147 -9.50 -13.60 15.19
C VAL A 147 -9.52 -14.02 16.66
N GLU A 148 -8.50 -14.77 17.12
CA GLU A 148 -8.38 -15.20 18.54
C GLU A 148 -8.37 -13.97 19.48
N ILE A 149 -7.61 -12.90 19.16
CA ILE A 149 -7.60 -11.64 19.93
C ILE A 149 -8.99 -11.01 19.99
N SER A 150 -9.74 -11.03 18.88
CA SER A 150 -11.09 -10.43 18.84
C SER A 150 -12.13 -11.19 19.67
N LEU A 151 -11.88 -12.48 19.93
CA LEU A 151 -12.74 -13.36 20.70
C LEU A 151 -12.29 -13.53 22.15
N ALA A 152 -11.10 -13.08 22.53
CA ALA A 152 -10.57 -13.21 23.88
C ALA A 152 -11.35 -12.31 24.86
N GLU A 153 -11.93 -12.94 25.88
CA GLU A 153 -12.71 -12.27 26.93
C GLU A 153 -11.81 -11.77 28.06
N GLU A 154 -10.76 -12.50 28.40
CA GLU A 154 -9.83 -12.16 29.46
C GLU A 154 -8.64 -11.34 28.95
N GLU A 155 -8.21 -10.33 29.74
CA GLU A 155 -7.09 -9.45 29.42
C GLU A 155 -5.76 -10.22 29.30
N VAL A 156 -5.53 -11.20 30.20
CA VAL A 156 -4.33 -12.04 30.23
C VAL A 156 -4.18 -12.87 28.96
N ASP A 157 -5.27 -13.45 28.48
CA ASP A 157 -5.28 -14.23 27.23
C ASP A 157 -5.01 -13.33 26.03
N ARG A 158 -5.59 -12.13 26.04
CA ARG A 158 -5.37 -11.13 24.99
C ARG A 158 -3.93 -10.68 24.90
N GLU A 159 -3.26 -10.45 26.05
CA GLU A 159 -1.85 -10.07 26.09
C GLU A 159 -0.94 -11.14 25.49
N GLY A 160 -1.14 -12.41 25.86
CA GLY A 160 -0.40 -13.54 25.30
C GLY A 160 -0.55 -13.67 23.78
N LEU A 161 -1.79 -13.46 23.29
CA LEU A 161 -2.07 -13.46 21.84
C LEU A 161 -1.42 -12.26 21.11
N MET A 162 -1.42 -11.09 21.71
CA MET A 162 -0.72 -9.93 21.16
C MET A 162 0.79 -10.17 21.05
N MET A 163 1.42 -10.74 22.07
CA MET A 163 2.84 -11.12 22.02
C MET A 163 3.12 -12.14 20.91
N ARG A 164 2.21 -13.11 20.71
CA ARG A 164 2.32 -14.08 19.61
C ARG A 164 2.20 -13.41 18.24
N ARG A 165 1.26 -12.50 18.10
CA ARG A 165 1.08 -11.70 16.86
C ARG A 165 2.35 -10.92 16.54
N ASP A 166 2.91 -10.23 17.51
CA ASP A 166 4.09 -9.39 17.33
C ASP A 166 5.32 -10.22 16.96
N ARG A 167 5.47 -11.41 17.53
CA ARG A 167 6.52 -12.38 17.15
C ARG A 167 6.36 -12.82 15.69
N LEU A 168 5.17 -13.25 15.28
CA LEU A 168 4.90 -13.66 13.90
C LEU A 168 5.16 -12.52 12.91
N GLN A 169 4.79 -11.30 13.28
CA GLN A 169 5.03 -10.12 12.45
C GLN A 169 6.53 -9.84 12.28
N LYS A 170 7.32 -9.98 13.34
CA LYS A 170 8.77 -9.84 13.30
C LYS A 170 9.43 -10.92 12.45
N GLU A 171 9.02 -12.18 12.60
CA GLU A 171 9.53 -13.28 11.78
C GLU A 171 9.21 -13.08 10.29
N MET A 172 7.99 -12.64 9.98
CA MET A 172 7.60 -12.28 8.60
C MET A 172 8.47 -11.16 8.03
N GLU A 173 8.75 -10.12 8.83
CA GLU A 173 9.63 -9.01 8.44
C GLU A 173 11.06 -9.50 8.14
N GLU A 174 11.59 -10.41 8.94
CA GLU A 174 12.89 -11.02 8.69
C GLU A 174 12.93 -11.78 7.35
N ARG A 175 11.86 -12.54 6.99
CA ARG A 175 11.74 -13.20 5.68
C ARG A 175 11.65 -12.23 4.53
N GLU A 176 10.95 -11.12 4.69
CA GLU A 176 10.90 -10.06 3.68
C GLU A 176 12.28 -9.41 3.46
N ILE A 177 13.03 -9.16 4.54
CA ILE A 177 14.39 -8.64 4.45
C ILE A 177 15.30 -9.65 3.73
N ASP A 178 15.21 -10.93 4.04
CA ASP A 178 15.99 -11.98 3.36
C ASP A 178 15.65 -12.05 1.87
N PHE A 179 14.36 -11.89 1.52
CA PHE A 179 13.94 -11.80 0.12
C PHE A 179 14.57 -10.59 -0.59
N ILE A 180 14.54 -9.41 0.02
CA ILE A 180 15.13 -8.19 -0.55
C ILE A 180 16.65 -8.36 -0.76
N ARG A 181 17.35 -9.00 0.17
CA ARG A 181 18.80 -9.28 0.07
C ARG A 181 19.11 -10.26 -1.06
N THR A 182 18.24 -11.27 -1.24
CA THR A 182 18.40 -12.30 -2.26
C THR A 182 18.09 -11.76 -3.66
N TYR A 183 17.12 -10.86 -3.76
CA TYR A 183 16.63 -10.29 -5.02
C TYR A 183 16.63 -8.75 -4.99
N PRO A 184 17.80 -8.09 -4.88
CA PRO A 184 17.90 -6.65 -4.63
C PRO A 184 17.39 -5.76 -5.77
N ASP A 185 17.28 -6.30 -6.97
CA ASP A 185 16.79 -5.59 -8.16
C ASP A 185 15.37 -6.03 -8.58
N SER A 186 14.72 -6.83 -7.74
CA SER A 186 13.36 -7.30 -8.01
C SER A 186 12.31 -6.20 -7.77
N PRO A 187 11.30 -6.04 -8.66
CA PRO A 187 10.17 -5.15 -8.39
C PRO A 187 9.34 -5.60 -7.18
N ILE A 188 9.46 -6.85 -6.75
CA ILE A 188 8.84 -7.37 -5.54
C ILE A 188 9.51 -6.74 -4.30
N ALA A 189 10.84 -6.59 -4.31
CA ALA A 189 11.57 -5.91 -3.23
C ALA A 189 11.11 -4.45 -3.07
N LEU A 190 10.93 -3.73 -4.18
CA LEU A 190 10.35 -2.39 -4.19
C LEU A 190 8.94 -2.40 -3.55
N ARG A 191 8.08 -3.32 -3.96
CA ARG A 191 6.70 -3.43 -3.44
C ARG A 191 6.67 -3.74 -1.94
N ILE A 192 7.54 -4.61 -1.45
CA ILE A 192 7.66 -4.91 -0.02
C ILE A 192 8.00 -3.62 0.75
N ILE A 193 9.02 -2.89 0.32
CA ILE A 193 9.42 -1.64 0.98
C ILE A 193 8.30 -0.60 0.94
N SER A 194 7.63 -0.44 -0.19
CA SER A 194 6.51 0.50 -0.34
C SER A 194 5.37 0.20 0.63
N TYR A 195 5.00 -1.07 0.77
CA TYR A 195 3.98 -1.51 1.71
C TYR A 195 4.39 -1.32 3.17
N ARG A 196 5.65 -1.64 3.50
CA ARG A 196 6.18 -1.54 4.86
C ARG A 196 6.42 -0.10 5.31
N ALA A 197 6.79 0.78 4.40
CA ALA A 197 7.21 2.15 4.71
C ALA A 197 6.22 2.97 5.57
N SER A 198 4.91 2.64 5.55
CA SER A 198 3.92 3.31 6.40
C SER A 198 3.76 2.70 7.81
N LYS A 199 4.45 1.58 8.09
CA LYS A 199 4.23 0.75 9.28
C LYS A 199 5.47 0.59 10.16
N ILE A 200 6.63 1.05 9.67
CA ILE A 200 7.92 0.85 10.33
C ILE A 200 8.65 2.18 10.51
N SER A 201 9.66 2.21 11.38
CA SER A 201 10.46 3.41 11.65
C SER A 201 11.30 3.86 10.45
N SER A 202 11.68 5.11 10.46
CA SER A 202 12.57 5.69 9.44
C SER A 202 13.91 4.94 9.34
N GLN A 203 14.43 4.44 10.46
CA GLN A 203 15.65 3.65 10.50
C GLN A 203 15.46 2.31 9.79
N GLN A 204 14.34 1.61 10.04
CA GLN A 204 14.02 0.35 9.37
C GLN A 204 13.83 0.55 7.86
N ILE A 205 13.11 1.62 7.46
CA ILE A 205 12.96 1.97 6.03
C ILE A 205 14.33 2.13 5.37
N ARG A 206 15.22 2.95 5.95
CA ARG A 206 16.57 3.18 5.41
C ARG A 206 17.37 1.89 5.34
N LYS A 207 17.27 1.03 6.35
CA LYS A 207 17.93 -0.28 6.38
C LYS A 207 17.42 -1.18 5.24
N MET A 208 16.12 -1.28 5.02
CA MET A 208 15.56 -2.07 3.91
C MET A 208 16.01 -1.53 2.55
N ILE A 209 16.00 -0.20 2.36
CA ILE A 209 16.48 0.43 1.12
C ILE A 209 17.97 0.17 0.88
N SER A 210 18.80 0.09 1.92
CA SER A 210 20.23 -0.16 1.77
C SER A 210 20.57 -1.54 1.19
N TYR A 211 19.64 -2.48 1.21
CA TYR A 211 19.79 -3.81 0.61
C TYR A 211 19.42 -3.84 -0.89
N LEU A 212 18.76 -2.81 -1.42
CA LEU A 212 18.43 -2.72 -2.83
C LEU A 212 19.68 -2.48 -3.69
N GLY A 213 19.66 -3.02 -4.91
CA GLY A 213 20.68 -2.73 -5.91
C GLY A 213 20.71 -1.24 -6.31
N PRO A 214 21.86 -0.75 -6.82
CA PRO A 214 22.03 0.68 -7.13
C PRO A 214 20.98 1.24 -8.10
N LYS A 215 20.55 0.43 -9.09
CA LYS A 215 19.52 0.82 -10.07
C LYS A 215 18.17 0.97 -9.39
N MET A 216 17.79 0.01 -8.57
CA MET A 216 16.52 0.02 -7.84
C MET A 216 16.44 1.18 -6.85
N GLN A 217 17.58 1.55 -6.21
CA GLN A 217 17.64 2.70 -5.31
C GLN A 217 17.37 4.06 -6.00
N GLN A 218 17.44 4.14 -7.32
CA GLN A 218 17.16 5.32 -8.14
C GLN A 218 15.72 5.33 -8.68
N GLU A 219 14.96 4.25 -8.51
CA GLU A 219 13.57 4.23 -8.93
C GLU A 219 12.78 5.35 -8.20
N ARG A 220 11.92 6.03 -8.97
CA ARG A 220 11.18 7.21 -8.49
C ARG A 220 10.44 6.94 -7.17
N GLU A 221 9.87 5.77 -7.03
CA GLU A 221 9.14 5.38 -5.83
C GLU A 221 10.07 5.25 -4.62
N ILE A 222 11.26 4.66 -4.78
CA ILE A 222 12.27 4.57 -3.70
C ILE A 222 12.77 5.95 -3.31
N VAL A 223 12.99 6.86 -4.27
CA VAL A 223 13.36 8.25 -3.98
C VAL A 223 12.28 8.93 -3.11
N GLN A 224 11.01 8.73 -3.44
CA GLN A 224 9.89 9.25 -2.64
C GLN A 224 9.84 8.63 -1.23
N ILE A 225 10.15 7.32 -1.09
CA ILE A 225 10.20 6.65 0.20
C ILE A 225 11.40 7.14 1.04
N LYS A 226 12.56 7.40 0.42
CA LYS A 226 13.71 8.02 1.11
C LYS A 226 13.35 9.40 1.68
N ASP A 227 12.67 10.23 0.88
CA ASP A 227 12.20 11.54 1.30
C ASP A 227 11.15 11.45 2.42
N TYR A 228 10.23 10.49 2.32
CA TYR A 228 9.30 10.19 3.41
C TYR A 228 10.01 9.77 4.69
N ALA A 229 10.97 8.83 4.61
CA ALA A 229 11.75 8.38 5.76
C ALA A 229 12.55 9.52 6.42
N ALA A 230 13.04 10.48 5.62
CA ALA A 230 13.72 11.66 6.14
C ALA A 230 12.78 12.60 6.92
N ARG A 231 11.53 12.74 6.48
CA ARG A 231 10.50 13.50 7.24
C ARG A 231 10.03 12.73 8.48
N LEU A 232 9.81 11.42 8.34
CA LEU A 232 9.41 10.57 9.46
C LEU A 232 10.43 10.64 10.61
N ALA A 233 11.73 10.58 10.31
CA ALA A 233 12.79 10.71 11.31
C ALA A 233 12.71 12.01 12.14
N LYS A 234 12.16 13.08 11.58
CA LYS A 234 11.97 14.36 12.27
C LYS A 234 10.70 14.40 13.14
N THR A 235 9.88 13.37 13.06
CA THR A 235 8.58 13.29 13.72
C THR A 235 8.34 11.95 14.40
N GLU A 236 9.41 11.20 14.69
CA GLU A 236 9.42 10.02 15.54
C GLU A 236 9.51 10.39 17.01
N GLU A 237 9.28 9.42 17.87
CA GLU A 237 9.38 9.57 19.34
C GLU A 237 10.73 10.19 19.76
N GLY A 238 10.69 11.14 20.67
CA GLY A 238 11.84 11.91 21.15
C GLY A 238 12.29 13.07 20.26
N ALA A 239 11.86 13.15 19.00
CA ALA A 239 12.19 14.26 18.12
C ALA A 239 11.49 15.55 18.56
N VAL A 240 12.10 16.71 18.31
CA VAL A 240 11.43 18.00 18.52
C VAL A 240 10.37 18.15 17.42
N ALA A 241 9.12 18.35 17.85
CA ALA A 241 8.00 18.53 16.91
C ALA A 241 8.26 19.75 16.00
N PRO A 242 8.18 19.57 14.67
CA PRO A 242 8.31 20.68 13.73
C PRO A 242 7.27 21.75 14.00
N ASP A 243 7.70 23.01 14.14
CA ASP A 243 6.77 24.12 14.38
C ASP A 243 5.98 24.45 13.11
N PHE A 244 4.75 24.92 13.31
CA PHE A 244 3.90 25.40 12.22
C PHE A 244 2.95 26.51 12.69
N ALA A 245 2.47 27.29 11.73
CA ALA A 245 1.45 28.30 11.94
C ALA A 245 0.33 28.13 10.92
N LEU A 246 -0.91 28.07 11.40
CA LEU A 246 -2.14 28.00 10.60
C LEU A 246 -3.19 28.93 11.24
N ASN A 247 -4.23 29.25 10.48
CA ASN A 247 -5.35 30.00 11.05
C ASN A 247 -6.40 29.04 11.63
N THR A 248 -6.99 29.43 12.76
CA THR A 248 -8.16 28.78 13.32
C THR A 248 -9.40 29.10 12.48
N ILE A 249 -10.52 28.42 12.79
CA ILE A 249 -11.80 28.71 12.12
C ILE A 249 -12.26 30.17 12.32
N ASP A 250 -11.91 30.78 13.47
CA ASP A 250 -12.23 32.17 13.78
C ASP A 250 -11.25 33.16 13.15
N GLY A 251 -10.28 32.70 12.35
CA GLY A 251 -9.27 33.52 11.68
C GLY A 251 -8.08 33.91 12.56
N GLU A 252 -8.03 33.45 13.82
CA GLU A 252 -6.90 33.71 14.71
C GLU A 252 -5.67 32.89 14.30
N LYS A 253 -4.49 33.45 14.50
CA LYS A 253 -3.23 32.75 14.20
C LYS A 253 -2.90 31.76 15.30
N PHE A 254 -2.89 30.48 14.96
CA PHE A 254 -2.37 29.39 15.79
C PHE A 254 -0.89 29.15 15.46
N ILE A 255 -0.04 29.01 16.49
CA ILE A 255 1.37 28.61 16.36
C ILE A 255 1.63 27.50 17.37
N LEU A 256 2.12 26.35 16.90
CA LEU A 256 2.32 25.17 17.75
C LEU A 256 3.30 25.44 18.90
N SER A 257 4.42 26.10 18.64
CA SER A 257 5.44 26.39 19.65
C SER A 257 4.93 27.28 20.82
N GLN A 258 3.86 28.02 20.62
CA GLN A 258 3.21 28.81 21.69
C GLN A 258 2.42 27.94 22.69
N LYS A 259 2.23 26.65 22.40
CA LYS A 259 1.55 25.70 23.29
C LYS A 259 2.53 24.93 24.19
N ARG A 260 3.83 25.24 24.12
CA ARG A 260 4.82 24.67 25.04
C ARG A 260 4.45 24.92 26.51
N GLY A 261 4.93 24.07 27.42
CA GLY A 261 4.53 24.05 28.83
C GLY A 261 3.32 23.18 29.12
N LYS A 262 2.65 22.66 28.07
CA LYS A 262 1.57 21.68 28.17
C LYS A 262 1.81 20.55 27.15
N TYR A 263 1.19 19.41 27.41
CA TYR A 263 1.04 18.38 26.36
C TYR A 263 0.17 18.92 25.23
N VAL A 264 0.45 18.52 24.01
CA VAL A 264 -0.35 18.84 22.82
C VAL A 264 -0.72 17.56 22.11
N LEU A 265 -2.01 17.32 21.91
CA LEU A 265 -2.50 16.24 21.06
C LEU A 265 -2.89 16.83 19.71
N LEU A 266 -2.13 16.51 18.66
CA LEU A 266 -2.49 16.83 17.29
C LEU A 266 -3.36 15.69 16.75
N ASP A 267 -4.58 16.02 16.29
CA ASP A 267 -5.51 15.09 15.65
C ASP A 267 -5.61 15.47 14.16
N PHE A 268 -4.96 14.69 13.30
CA PHE A 268 -5.04 14.87 11.85
C PHE A 268 -6.27 14.16 11.29
N TRP A 269 -7.14 14.94 10.67
CA TRP A 269 -8.45 14.48 10.20
C TRP A 269 -8.90 15.16 8.90
N ALA A 270 -10.08 14.83 8.39
CA ALA A 270 -10.74 15.58 7.32
C ALA A 270 -12.25 15.34 7.32
N SER A 271 -13.02 16.26 6.73
CA SER A 271 -14.48 16.19 6.65
C SER A 271 -15.00 14.93 5.93
N TRP A 272 -14.26 14.46 4.94
CA TRP A 272 -14.56 13.25 4.14
C TRP A 272 -14.08 11.95 4.81
N CYS A 273 -13.35 12.03 5.92
CA CYS A 273 -12.82 10.87 6.64
C CYS A 273 -13.86 10.34 7.64
N ALA A 274 -14.69 9.40 7.25
CA ALA A 274 -15.68 8.81 8.13
C ALA A 274 -15.11 8.19 9.41
N PRO A 275 -13.98 7.43 9.40
CA PRO A 275 -13.36 6.94 10.63
C PRO A 275 -12.86 8.04 11.56
N CYS A 276 -12.40 9.19 11.03
CA CYS A 276 -11.98 10.34 11.81
C CYS A 276 -13.19 10.94 12.56
N ARG A 277 -14.29 11.19 11.86
CA ARG A 277 -15.53 11.70 12.42
C ARG A 277 -16.09 10.76 13.50
N ALA A 278 -16.03 9.46 13.28
CA ALA A 278 -16.42 8.45 14.28
C ALA A 278 -15.53 8.46 15.55
N SER A 279 -14.34 9.09 15.52
CA SER A 279 -13.48 9.25 16.70
C SER A 279 -13.75 10.55 17.48
N PHE A 280 -14.46 11.51 16.95
CA PHE A 280 -14.72 12.80 17.60
C PHE A 280 -15.35 12.70 19.00
N PRO A 281 -16.31 11.80 19.29
CA PRO A 281 -16.80 11.66 20.66
C PRO A 281 -15.71 11.29 21.68
N THR A 282 -14.69 10.53 21.26
CA THR A 282 -13.54 10.20 22.12
C THR A 282 -12.62 11.39 22.29
N ILE A 283 -12.31 12.12 21.20
CA ILE A 283 -11.48 13.32 21.24
C ILE A 283 -12.15 14.42 22.09
N ALA A 284 -13.47 14.59 21.98
CA ALA A 284 -14.24 15.49 22.79
C ALA A 284 -14.16 15.15 24.30
N LYS A 285 -14.26 13.86 24.65
CA LYS A 285 -14.09 13.40 26.04
C LYS A 285 -12.68 13.70 26.55
N ILE A 286 -11.63 13.44 25.75
CA ILE A 286 -10.25 13.79 26.10
C ILE A 286 -10.14 15.31 26.31
N HIS A 287 -10.69 16.12 25.41
CA HIS A 287 -10.65 17.57 25.51
C HIS A 287 -11.30 18.04 26.84
N GLU A 288 -12.52 17.63 27.14
CA GLU A 288 -13.24 18.05 28.34
C GLU A 288 -12.57 17.56 29.65
N GLN A 289 -12.05 16.32 29.66
CA GLN A 289 -11.35 15.76 30.83
C GLN A 289 -10.11 16.55 31.20
N TYR A 290 -9.37 17.05 30.21
CA TYR A 290 -8.10 17.77 30.42
C TYR A 290 -8.18 19.27 30.15
N LYS A 291 -9.38 19.82 29.91
CA LYS A 291 -9.62 21.25 29.68
C LYS A 291 -9.13 22.09 30.83
N GLY A 292 -8.33 23.11 30.51
CA GLY A 292 -7.73 23.98 31.52
C GLY A 292 -6.56 23.38 32.31
N LYS A 293 -6.26 22.08 32.08
CA LYS A 293 -5.16 21.35 32.72
C LYS A 293 -3.91 21.30 31.79
N ALA A 294 -3.15 20.22 31.88
CA ALA A 294 -1.85 20.04 31.23
C ALA A 294 -1.92 19.63 29.76
N LEU A 295 -3.09 19.50 29.12
CA LEU A 295 -3.24 19.07 27.71
C LEU A 295 -4.00 20.10 26.88
N SER A 296 -3.53 20.34 25.67
CA SER A 296 -4.24 21.06 24.61
C SER A 296 -4.54 20.10 23.45
N VAL A 297 -5.78 19.98 23.01
CA VAL A 297 -6.19 19.22 21.83
C VAL A 297 -6.31 20.16 20.63
N ILE A 298 -5.70 19.79 19.51
CA ILE A 298 -5.66 20.58 18.27
C ILE A 298 -6.07 19.68 17.11
N GLY A 299 -7.20 19.96 16.49
CA GLY A 299 -7.60 19.31 15.24
C GLY A 299 -6.89 19.96 14.05
N VAL A 300 -6.22 19.16 13.24
CA VAL A 300 -5.53 19.61 12.01
C VAL A 300 -6.23 18.97 10.82
N SER A 301 -7.12 19.73 10.19
CA SER A 301 -7.85 19.23 9.01
C SER A 301 -6.95 19.21 7.77
N LEU A 302 -7.11 18.17 6.95
CA LEU A 302 -6.48 18.00 5.63
C LEU A 302 -7.44 18.34 4.49
N ASP A 303 -8.54 19.00 4.76
CA ASP A 303 -9.48 19.43 3.75
C ASP A 303 -8.83 20.47 2.81
N LYS A 304 -9.14 20.32 1.53
CA LYS A 304 -8.75 21.30 0.49
C LYS A 304 -9.85 22.35 0.27
N ASP A 305 -11.04 22.09 0.77
CA ASP A 305 -12.19 22.98 0.72
C ASP A 305 -12.54 23.45 2.13
N GLN A 306 -12.33 24.74 2.36
CA GLN A 306 -12.59 25.37 3.66
C GLN A 306 -14.07 25.26 4.06
N LYS A 307 -15.00 25.36 3.11
CA LYS A 307 -16.45 25.27 3.40
C LYS A 307 -16.85 23.87 3.85
N ALA A 308 -16.25 22.83 3.25
CA ALA A 308 -16.47 21.45 3.68
C ALA A 308 -15.96 21.20 5.10
N TRP A 309 -14.80 21.76 5.45
CA TRP A 309 -14.23 21.73 6.80
C TRP A 309 -15.14 22.45 7.82
N GLU A 310 -15.53 23.71 7.55
CA GLU A 310 -16.42 24.49 8.41
C GLU A 310 -17.76 23.79 8.65
N LYS A 311 -18.36 23.24 7.60
CA LYS A 311 -19.58 22.46 7.67
C LYS A 311 -19.43 21.26 8.60
N ALA A 312 -18.37 20.48 8.44
CA ALA A 312 -18.13 19.29 9.27
C ALA A 312 -17.91 19.67 10.74
N LEU A 313 -17.19 20.76 11.04
CA LEU A 313 -17.02 21.24 12.42
C LEU A 313 -18.34 21.59 13.10
N ASN A 314 -19.24 22.25 12.37
CA ASN A 314 -20.57 22.59 12.86
C ASN A 314 -21.43 21.35 13.10
N GLU A 315 -21.38 20.37 12.20
CA GLU A 315 -22.10 19.09 12.33
C GLU A 315 -21.65 18.29 13.55
N GLU A 316 -20.34 18.27 13.83
CA GLU A 316 -19.74 17.49 14.93
C GLU A 316 -19.70 18.24 16.27
N GLY A 317 -20.00 19.55 16.29
CA GLY A 317 -20.00 20.35 17.49
C GLY A 317 -18.62 20.46 18.16
N CYS A 318 -17.56 20.58 17.39
CA CYS A 318 -16.18 20.63 17.90
C CYS A 318 -15.93 21.88 18.75
N THR A 319 -15.52 21.69 20.01
CA THR A 319 -15.26 22.76 20.99
C THR A 319 -13.77 23.04 21.23
N TRP A 320 -12.88 22.19 20.70
CA TRP A 320 -11.43 22.38 20.81
C TRP A 320 -10.85 23.08 19.58
N THR A 321 -9.64 23.61 19.72
CA THR A 321 -8.96 24.36 18.65
C THR A 321 -8.88 23.57 17.36
N GLN A 322 -9.31 24.18 16.26
CA GLN A 322 -9.31 23.59 14.94
C GLN A 322 -8.54 24.49 13.97
N VAL A 323 -7.65 23.87 13.18
CA VAL A 323 -6.89 24.52 12.11
C VAL A 323 -6.98 23.71 10.83
N CYS A 324 -6.78 24.35 9.67
CA CYS A 324 -6.88 23.67 8.38
C CYS A 324 -5.58 23.80 7.56
N ASP A 325 -5.01 22.64 7.19
CA ASP A 325 -3.84 22.52 6.33
C ASP A 325 -4.26 22.42 4.84
N LEU A 326 -4.86 23.49 4.32
CA LEU A 326 -5.39 23.53 2.94
C LEU A 326 -4.40 23.10 1.87
N LYS A 327 -3.10 23.26 2.12
CA LYS A 327 -2.03 22.92 1.17
C LYS A 327 -1.43 21.56 1.40
N GLY A 328 -1.74 20.88 2.51
CA GLY A 328 -1.16 19.59 2.91
C GLY A 328 0.33 19.68 3.29
N GLU A 329 0.83 20.88 3.59
CA GLU A 329 2.25 21.10 3.93
C GLU A 329 2.58 20.55 5.32
N ILE A 330 1.68 20.74 6.28
CA ILE A 330 1.87 20.26 7.65
C ILE A 330 1.73 18.75 7.72
N ALA A 331 0.72 18.19 7.04
CA ALA A 331 0.59 16.74 6.89
C ALA A 331 1.85 16.10 6.28
N LYS A 332 2.41 16.73 5.24
CA LYS A 332 3.66 16.29 4.62
C LYS A 332 4.84 16.41 5.58
N GLN A 333 4.97 17.53 6.32
CA GLN A 333 6.03 17.79 7.30
C GLN A 333 6.01 16.77 8.43
N TYR A 334 4.82 16.41 8.91
CA TYR A 334 4.59 15.40 9.94
C TYR A 334 4.55 13.97 9.40
N ALA A 335 4.88 13.75 8.13
CA ALA A 335 4.88 12.45 7.48
C ALA A 335 3.53 11.69 7.64
N ILE A 336 2.40 12.41 7.56
CA ILE A 336 1.06 11.81 7.61
C ILE A 336 0.75 11.17 6.26
N LYS A 337 0.55 9.85 6.24
CA LYS A 337 0.16 9.07 5.04
C LYS A 337 -1.31 8.68 5.03
N ALA A 338 -1.88 8.52 6.21
CA ALA A 338 -3.28 8.12 6.40
C ALA A 338 -3.87 8.83 7.60
N ILE A 339 -5.17 9.02 7.60
CA ILE A 339 -5.95 9.59 8.71
C ILE A 339 -7.06 8.61 9.11
N PRO A 340 -7.48 8.59 10.40
CA PRO A 340 -7.04 9.45 11.51
C PRO A 340 -5.60 9.17 11.94
N ALA A 341 -4.87 10.22 12.40
CA ALA A 341 -3.54 10.08 12.96
C ALA A 341 -3.38 11.02 14.16
N LEU A 342 -3.03 10.44 15.31
CA LEU A 342 -2.86 11.18 16.57
C LEU A 342 -1.37 11.26 16.91
N ILE A 343 -0.88 12.48 17.18
CA ILE A 343 0.50 12.71 17.61
C ILE A 343 0.46 13.47 18.95
N LEU A 344 1.09 12.86 19.96
CA LEU A 344 1.22 13.49 21.27
C LEU A 344 2.59 14.14 21.40
N ILE A 345 2.61 15.38 21.88
CA ILE A 345 3.81 16.20 22.09
C ILE A 345 3.88 16.55 23.58
N ASP A 346 5.06 16.46 24.18
CA ASP A 346 5.30 16.79 25.58
C ASP A 346 5.41 18.31 25.81
N PRO A 347 5.43 18.78 27.08
CA PRO A 347 5.56 20.20 27.41
C PRO A 347 6.84 20.87 26.89
N ASN A 348 7.90 20.11 26.60
CA ASN A 348 9.15 20.59 26.02
C ASN A 348 9.11 20.67 24.49
N GLY A 349 7.98 20.27 23.89
CA GLY A 349 7.80 20.24 22.45
C GLY A 349 8.40 19.01 21.76
N ARG A 350 8.66 17.92 22.52
CA ARG A 350 9.13 16.65 21.93
C ARG A 350 7.95 15.71 21.69
N ILE A 351 8.02 14.98 20.62
CA ILE A 351 7.03 13.97 20.25
C ILE A 351 7.13 12.79 21.23
N VAL A 352 6.04 12.49 21.93
CA VAL A 352 5.89 11.31 22.79
C VAL A 352 5.62 10.05 21.97
N GLY A 353 4.87 10.20 20.86
CA GLY A 353 4.56 9.09 19.97
C GLY A 353 3.40 9.41 19.03
N ARG A 354 3.11 8.39 18.20
CA ARG A 354 1.93 8.32 17.34
C ARG A 354 1.02 7.23 17.88
N PHE A 355 -0.24 7.50 17.99
CA PHE A 355 -1.19 6.63 18.67
C PHE A 355 -2.44 6.40 17.82
N ASP A 356 -3.07 5.27 18.04
CA ASP A 356 -4.46 5.10 17.64
C ASP A 356 -5.41 5.63 18.74
N LYS A 357 -6.73 5.58 18.47
CA LYS A 357 -7.76 6.09 19.35
C LYS A 357 -7.80 5.38 20.72
N GLY A 358 -7.54 4.07 20.76
CA GLY A 358 -7.56 3.28 22.00
C GLY A 358 -6.30 3.51 22.84
N GLU A 359 -5.16 3.51 22.17
CA GLU A 359 -3.85 3.70 22.78
C GLU A 359 -3.69 5.07 23.41
N ILE A 360 -4.19 6.16 22.78
CA ILE A 360 -4.04 7.51 23.30
C ILE A 360 -4.75 7.71 24.63
N VAL A 361 -5.94 7.12 24.82
CA VAL A 361 -6.68 7.23 26.09
C VAL A 361 -5.87 6.61 27.24
N SER A 362 -5.36 5.39 27.04
CA SER A 362 -4.52 4.70 28.01
C SER A 362 -3.22 5.47 28.27
N LYS A 363 -2.57 5.97 27.21
CA LYS A 363 -1.32 6.72 27.35
C LYS A 363 -1.50 8.00 28.14
N LEU A 364 -2.53 8.79 27.86
CA LEU A 364 -2.80 10.03 28.58
C LEU A 364 -3.05 9.81 30.08
N SER A 365 -3.79 8.77 30.45
CA SER A 365 -4.03 8.43 31.86
C SER A 365 -2.77 8.02 32.62
N GLN A 366 -1.76 7.49 31.91
CA GLN A 366 -0.47 7.11 32.53
C GLN A 366 0.48 8.31 32.74
N ILE A 367 0.45 9.31 31.85
CA ILE A 367 1.44 10.40 31.87
C ILE A 367 0.92 11.73 32.42
N ILE A 368 -0.38 11.94 32.37
CA ILE A 368 -1.03 13.15 32.96
C ILE A 368 -1.77 12.69 34.20
N THR A 369 -1.03 12.55 35.29
CA THR A 369 -1.61 12.41 36.63
C THR A 369 -2.21 13.75 37.07
N GLU A 370 -3.37 13.74 37.71
CA GLU A 370 -4.12 14.90 38.16
C GLU A 370 -3.31 15.86 39.04
#